data_5c31a87c3fefedaf1a8446b49180148b
#
_entry.id   5c31a87c3fefedaf1a8446b49180148b
#
_cell.length_a   1.000
_cell.length_b   1.000
_cell.length_c   1.000
_cell.angle_alpha   90.00
_cell.angle_beta   90.00
_cell.angle_gamma   90.00
#
_symmetry.space_group_name_H-M   'P 1'
#
loop_
_entity.id
_entity.type
_entity.pdbx_description
1 polymer ?
#
loop_
_entity_poly.entity_id
_entity_poly.type
_entity_poly.pdbx_seq_one_letter_code
_entity_poly.pdbx_strand_id
1 'polypeptide(L)'
;MSSYGVLCRDLQTREVLYDSRAESTMFWIAEEAIAGASVGTGAGRTFSYPAYGGKKIVANLASPYQIGDVDGWAVLSCRVSYPSGVPTVQVFVDNATAGLPVCDGYLVVYFTGAAQ
;
A
#
# COMPACT_ATOMS: atom_id res chain seq x y z
N MET A 1 17.78 -9.95 25.17
CA MET A 1 16.74 -9.64 24.18
C MET A 1 15.95 -8.41 24.62
N SER A 2 15.75 -7.49 23.72
CA SER A 2 14.98 -6.31 24.02
C SER A 2 13.49 -6.64 24.15
N SER A 3 12.82 -6.07 25.15
CA SER A 3 11.38 -6.16 25.32
C SER A 3 10.66 -4.87 24.93
N TYR A 4 11.32 -4.01 24.17
CA TYR A 4 10.73 -2.77 23.72
C TYR A 4 9.71 -3.01 22.62
N GLY A 5 8.68 -2.19 22.59
CA GLY A 5 7.65 -2.25 21.60
C GLY A 5 6.62 -1.15 21.82
N VAL A 6 5.59 -1.17 21.00
CA VAL A 6 4.47 -0.24 21.08
C VAL A 6 3.23 -1.01 21.48
N LEU A 7 2.54 -0.52 22.52
CA LEU A 7 1.29 -1.08 23.00
C LEU A 7 0.25 0.03 23.03
N CYS A 8 -0.83 -0.16 22.27
CA CYS A 8 -1.96 0.77 22.25
C CYS A 8 -3.16 0.14 22.95
N ARG A 9 -3.74 0.86 23.89
CA ARG A 9 -4.93 0.41 24.62
C ARG A 9 -6.03 1.44 24.53
N ASP A 10 -7.26 0.95 24.59
CA ASP A 10 -8.41 1.83 24.80
C ASP A 10 -8.35 2.42 26.20
N LEU A 11 -8.52 3.73 26.32
CA LEU A 11 -8.39 4.44 27.59
C LEU A 11 -9.52 4.12 28.56
N GLN A 12 -10.69 3.75 28.05
CA GLN A 12 -11.85 3.47 28.90
C GLN A 12 -11.95 2.00 29.29
N THR A 13 -11.80 1.12 28.31
CA THR A 13 -11.97 -0.33 28.52
C THR A 13 -10.70 -1.05 28.85
N ARG A 14 -9.53 -0.43 28.64
CA ARG A 14 -8.20 -1.03 28.79
C ARG A 14 -7.93 -2.16 27.79
N GLU A 15 -8.78 -2.33 26.81
CA GLU A 15 -8.58 -3.34 25.78
C GLU A 15 -7.33 -3.03 24.96
N VAL A 16 -6.54 -4.05 24.64
CA VAL A 16 -5.35 -3.92 23.81
C VAL A 16 -5.81 -3.79 22.35
N LEU A 17 -5.56 -2.62 21.76
CA LEU A 17 -5.88 -2.37 20.36
C LEU A 17 -4.74 -2.74 19.42
N TYR A 18 -3.50 -2.59 19.89
CA TYR A 18 -2.32 -2.91 19.11
C TYR A 18 -1.17 -3.26 20.06
N ASP A 19 -0.46 -4.33 19.72
CA ASP A 19 0.76 -4.75 20.44
C ASP A 19 1.80 -5.12 19.41
N SER A 20 2.88 -4.35 19.34
CA SER A 20 3.95 -4.58 18.36
C SER A 20 4.74 -5.86 18.62
N ARG A 21 4.56 -6.48 19.78
CA ARG A 21 5.19 -7.76 20.10
C ARG A 21 4.35 -8.96 19.69
N ALA A 22 3.11 -8.73 19.26
CA ALA A 22 2.23 -9.79 18.79
C ALA A 22 2.71 -10.31 17.42
N GLU A 23 2.37 -11.56 17.10
CA GLU A 23 2.81 -12.20 15.87
C GLU A 23 2.26 -11.55 14.60
N SER A 24 1.12 -10.89 14.69
CA SER A 24 0.46 -10.22 13.58
C SER A 24 0.83 -8.75 13.46
N THR A 25 1.98 -8.34 13.96
CA THR A 25 2.44 -6.95 13.90
C THR A 25 2.64 -6.51 12.45
N MET A 26 2.06 -5.38 12.09
CA MET A 26 2.28 -4.76 10.79
C MET A 26 3.51 -3.87 10.84
N PHE A 27 4.38 -4.02 9.84
CA PHE A 27 5.54 -3.16 9.65
C PHE A 27 5.39 -2.36 8.37
N TRP A 28 5.70 -1.09 8.46
CA TRP A 28 5.86 -0.25 7.29
C TRP A 28 7.18 -0.59 6.60
N ILE A 29 7.14 -0.97 5.33
CA ILE A 29 8.33 -1.40 4.60
C ILE A 29 8.69 -0.50 3.43
N ALA A 30 7.75 0.24 2.88
CA ALA A 30 8.04 1.11 1.74
C ALA A 30 7.00 2.19 1.59
N GLU A 31 7.40 3.34 1.06
CA GLU A 31 6.51 4.35 0.52
C GLU A 31 7.07 4.90 -0.78
N GLU A 32 6.16 5.12 -1.73
CA GLU A 32 6.51 5.58 -3.07
C GLU A 32 5.59 6.73 -3.48
N ALA A 33 6.18 7.87 -3.78
CA ALA A 33 5.46 8.96 -4.41
C ALA A 33 5.33 8.66 -5.91
N ILE A 34 4.11 8.66 -6.42
CA ILE A 34 3.83 8.26 -7.80
C ILE A 34 3.25 9.43 -8.55
N ALA A 35 3.99 9.92 -9.52
CA ALA A 35 3.46 10.91 -10.47
C ALA A 35 2.49 10.19 -11.41
N GLY A 36 1.25 10.65 -11.48
CA GLY A 36 0.23 10.01 -12.30
C GLY A 36 0.63 9.90 -13.75
N ALA A 37 1.27 10.94 -14.29
CA ALA A 37 1.72 10.95 -15.68
C ALA A 37 2.78 9.89 -15.99
N SER A 38 3.47 9.36 -14.98
CA SER A 38 4.51 8.34 -15.15
C SER A 38 3.95 6.93 -15.28
N VAL A 39 2.68 6.71 -14.92
CA VAL A 39 2.09 5.37 -14.88
C VAL A 39 1.69 4.90 -16.28
N GLY A 40 1.18 5.81 -17.12
CA GLY A 40 0.73 5.47 -18.46
C GLY A 40 -0.54 4.61 -18.45
N THR A 41 -0.97 4.25 -19.64
CA THR A 41 -2.09 3.32 -19.83
C THR A 41 -1.55 1.91 -20.04
N GLY A 42 -2.26 0.89 -19.56
CA GLY A 42 -1.83 -0.50 -19.69
C GLY A 42 -1.37 -1.09 -18.36
N ALA A 43 -0.23 -1.76 -18.33
CA ALA A 43 0.24 -2.47 -17.17
C ALA A 43 0.66 -1.57 -15.99
N GLY A 44 0.95 -0.30 -16.24
CA GLY A 44 1.33 0.65 -15.22
C GLY A 44 2.76 0.44 -14.70
N ARG A 45 2.95 0.71 -13.40
CA ARG A 45 4.24 0.56 -12.74
C ARG A 45 4.18 -0.58 -11.73
N THR A 46 5.31 -1.26 -11.57
CA THR A 46 5.41 -2.42 -10.69
C THR A 46 6.55 -2.21 -9.68
N PHE A 47 6.27 -2.52 -8.42
CA PHE A 47 7.23 -2.45 -7.32
C PHE A 47 7.35 -3.84 -6.70
N SER A 48 8.56 -4.37 -6.60
CA SER A 48 8.81 -5.70 -6.05
C SER A 48 9.65 -5.61 -4.79
N TYR A 49 9.38 -6.49 -3.84
CA TYR A 49 10.04 -6.49 -2.52
C TYR A 49 10.61 -7.88 -2.22
N PRO A 50 11.71 -8.26 -2.90
CA PRO A 50 12.26 -9.61 -2.75
C PRO A 50 12.80 -9.91 -1.35
N ALA A 51 13.16 -8.88 -0.58
CA ALA A 51 13.58 -9.06 0.81
C ALA A 51 12.48 -9.63 1.69
N TYR A 52 11.22 -9.55 1.25
CA TYR A 52 10.06 -10.06 1.97
C TYR A 52 9.45 -11.29 1.28
N GLY A 53 10.26 -12.03 0.52
CA GLY A 53 9.83 -13.25 -0.15
C GLY A 53 9.16 -14.22 0.81
N GLY A 54 8.05 -14.83 0.38
CA GLY A 54 7.25 -15.73 1.22
C GLY A 54 6.36 -15.04 2.24
N LYS A 55 6.41 -13.73 2.34
CA LYS A 55 5.64 -12.92 3.31
C LYS A 55 4.45 -12.26 2.65
N LYS A 56 3.43 -12.00 3.44
CA LYS A 56 2.21 -11.35 2.98
C LYS A 56 2.29 -9.85 3.24
N ILE A 57 1.91 -9.04 2.25
CA ILE A 57 1.94 -7.59 2.36
C ILE A 57 0.55 -6.99 2.16
N VAL A 58 0.39 -5.75 2.60
CA VAL A 58 -0.78 -4.91 2.31
C VAL A 58 -0.28 -3.62 1.69
N ALA A 59 -0.92 -3.20 0.62
CA ALA A 59 -0.62 -1.95 -0.06
C ALA A 59 -1.79 -1.00 0.05
N ASN A 60 -1.51 0.24 0.42
CA ASN A 60 -2.47 1.34 0.44
C ASN A 60 -2.02 2.41 -0.54
N LEU A 61 -2.93 2.81 -1.41
CA LEU A 61 -2.68 3.87 -2.37
C LEU A 61 -3.58 5.05 -2.02
N ALA A 62 -2.97 6.18 -1.71
CA ALA A 62 -3.68 7.43 -1.40
C ALA A 62 -3.50 8.43 -2.52
N SER A 63 -4.49 9.28 -2.74
CA SER A 63 -4.41 10.41 -3.66
C SER A 63 -4.63 11.70 -2.88
N PRO A 64 -3.95 12.80 -3.25
CA PRO A 64 -4.20 14.09 -2.63
C PRO A 64 -5.58 14.66 -2.97
N TYR A 65 -6.27 14.07 -3.94
CA TYR A 65 -7.58 14.51 -4.38
C TYR A 65 -8.65 13.53 -3.91
N GLN A 66 -9.78 14.08 -3.46
CA GLN A 66 -10.94 13.26 -3.13
C GLN A 66 -11.76 13.02 -4.39
N ILE A 67 -12.46 11.89 -4.42
CA ILE A 67 -13.41 11.59 -5.49
C ILE A 67 -14.49 12.67 -5.48
N GLY A 68 -14.69 13.32 -6.63
CA GLY A 68 -15.65 14.41 -6.77
C GLY A 68 -15.04 15.81 -6.70
N ASP A 69 -13.84 15.96 -6.14
CA ASP A 69 -13.16 17.26 -6.11
C ASP A 69 -12.53 17.63 -7.44
N VAL A 70 -12.23 16.62 -8.25
CA VAL A 70 -11.52 16.81 -9.53
C VAL A 70 -12.27 16.03 -10.61
N ASP A 71 -13.17 16.71 -11.28
CA ASP A 71 -13.87 16.14 -12.42
C ASP A 71 -12.90 15.96 -13.61
N GLY A 72 -13.07 14.84 -14.32
CA GLY A 72 -12.29 14.59 -15.52
C GLY A 72 -10.87 14.10 -15.26
N TRP A 73 -10.57 13.60 -14.07
CA TRP A 73 -9.29 12.97 -13.75
C TRP A 73 -9.43 11.46 -13.71
N ALA A 74 -8.43 10.78 -14.24
CA ALA A 74 -8.28 9.34 -14.05
C ALA A 74 -7.62 9.07 -12.72
N VAL A 75 -7.99 7.97 -12.07
CA VAL A 75 -7.48 7.61 -10.75
C VAL A 75 -6.58 6.39 -10.85
N LEU A 76 -5.63 6.31 -9.92
CA LEU A 76 -4.74 5.15 -9.79
C LEU A 76 -5.37 4.11 -8.87
N SER A 77 -5.10 2.86 -9.17
CA SER A 77 -5.41 1.71 -8.32
C SER A 77 -4.17 0.85 -8.16
N CYS A 78 -4.18 -0.02 -7.18
CA CYS A 78 -3.08 -0.95 -7.00
C CYS A 78 -3.58 -2.38 -6.80
N ARG A 79 -2.72 -3.32 -7.14
CA ARG A 79 -2.98 -4.75 -7.01
C ARG A 79 -1.75 -5.42 -6.44
N VAL A 80 -1.95 -6.27 -5.44
CA VAL A 80 -0.88 -7.07 -4.83
C VAL A 80 -0.88 -8.45 -5.46
N SER A 81 0.31 -8.94 -5.79
CA SER A 81 0.52 -10.31 -6.28
C SER A 81 1.83 -10.85 -5.71
N TYR A 82 2.05 -12.14 -5.90
CA TYR A 82 3.22 -12.82 -5.33
C TYR A 82 3.89 -13.73 -6.37
N PRO A 83 4.37 -13.17 -7.50
CA PRO A 83 5.02 -14.00 -8.52
C PRO A 83 6.27 -14.67 -7.93
N SER A 84 6.33 -16.00 -8.01
CA SER A 84 7.39 -16.81 -7.41
C SER A 84 7.60 -16.53 -5.92
N GLY A 85 6.52 -16.13 -5.21
CA GLY A 85 6.56 -15.81 -3.78
C GLY A 85 7.09 -14.42 -3.44
N VAL A 86 7.46 -13.60 -4.42
CA VAL A 86 7.97 -12.25 -4.20
C VAL A 86 6.81 -11.26 -4.13
N PRO A 87 6.63 -10.54 -3.00
CA PRO A 87 5.58 -9.53 -2.90
C PRO A 87 5.76 -8.44 -3.95
N THR A 88 4.71 -8.19 -4.70
CA THR A 88 4.75 -7.25 -5.83
C THR A 88 3.48 -6.40 -5.82
N VAL A 89 3.64 -5.10 -6.01
CA VAL A 89 2.53 -4.15 -6.12
C VAL A 89 2.55 -3.56 -7.53
N GLN A 90 1.44 -3.74 -8.23
CA GLN A 90 1.22 -3.10 -9.53
C GLN A 90 0.31 -1.88 -9.33
N VAL A 91 0.76 -0.71 -9.79
CA VAL A 91 -0.02 0.52 -9.79
C VAL A 91 -0.41 0.84 -11.22
N PHE A 92 -1.68 1.01 -11.45
CA PHE A 92 -2.23 1.19 -12.81
C PHE A 92 -3.35 2.22 -12.79
N VAL A 93 -3.70 2.71 -13.99
CA VAL A 93 -4.81 3.65 -14.16
C VAL A 93 -6.11 2.85 -14.25
N ASP A 94 -7.01 3.08 -13.30
CA ASP A 94 -8.21 2.26 -13.16
C ASP A 94 -9.29 2.58 -14.20
N ASN A 95 -9.52 3.87 -14.49
CA ASN A 95 -10.52 4.26 -15.45
C ASN A 95 -9.87 5.07 -16.60
N ALA A 96 -8.97 4.43 -17.32
CA ALA A 96 -8.27 5.07 -18.40
C ALA A 96 -9.24 5.50 -19.50
N THR A 97 -9.42 6.81 -19.64
CA THR A 97 -10.17 7.41 -20.73
C THR A 97 -9.20 8.32 -21.49
N ALA A 98 -9.20 8.22 -22.81
CA ALA A 98 -8.29 9.01 -23.63
C ALA A 98 -8.42 10.51 -23.33
N GLY A 99 -7.30 11.16 -23.10
CA GLY A 99 -7.24 12.60 -22.86
C GLY A 99 -7.45 13.05 -21.43
N LEU A 100 -7.76 12.14 -20.50
CA LEU A 100 -7.86 12.52 -19.09
C LEU A 100 -6.48 12.54 -18.43
N PRO A 101 -6.17 13.60 -17.67
CA PRO A 101 -4.97 13.60 -16.85
C PRO A 101 -5.11 12.59 -15.71
N VAL A 102 -3.98 12.03 -15.25
CA VAL A 102 -3.96 11.05 -14.17
C VAL A 102 -3.53 11.73 -12.87
N CYS A 103 -4.30 11.53 -11.81
CA CYS A 103 -3.95 12.05 -10.48
C CYS A 103 -2.67 11.41 -9.98
N ASP A 104 -1.88 12.19 -9.23
CA ASP A 104 -0.75 11.65 -8.49
C ASP A 104 -1.25 10.75 -7.37
N GLY A 105 -0.40 9.85 -6.91
CA GLY A 105 -0.71 8.95 -5.82
C GLY A 105 0.47 8.78 -4.88
N TYR A 106 0.19 8.18 -3.73
CA TYR A 106 1.19 7.87 -2.72
C TYR A 106 0.94 6.45 -2.24
N LEU A 107 1.91 5.58 -2.49
CA LEU A 107 1.81 4.16 -2.17
C LEU A 107 2.53 3.88 -0.85
N VAL A 108 1.84 3.24 0.07
CA VAL A 108 2.44 2.77 1.33
C VAL A 108 2.25 1.27 1.41
N VAL A 109 3.33 0.56 1.70
CA VAL A 109 3.34 -0.91 1.75
C VAL A 109 3.71 -1.37 3.14
N TYR A 110 2.94 -2.32 3.67
CA TYR A 110 3.14 -2.91 4.99
C TYR A 110 3.34 -4.41 4.90
N PHE A 111 4.22 -4.92 5.75
CA PHE A 111 4.33 -6.34 6.02
C PHE A 111 3.34 -6.72 7.14
N THR A 112 2.53 -7.74 6.92
CA THR A 112 1.45 -8.10 7.87
C THR A 112 1.92 -9.00 9.01
N GLY A 113 3.13 -9.54 8.95
CA GLY A 113 3.60 -10.53 9.90
C GLY A 113 3.22 -11.96 9.55
N ALA A 114 2.42 -12.16 8.51
CA ALA A 114 1.95 -13.48 8.09
C ALA A 114 2.72 -14.00 6.88
N ALA A 115 2.75 -15.32 6.73
CA ALA A 115 3.23 -15.96 5.51
C ALA A 115 2.13 -15.95 4.43
N GLN A 116 2.57 -16.02 3.19
CA GLN A 116 1.68 -16.14 2.05
C GLN A 116 0.88 -17.44 2.09
#